data_50b55469369de724d011bd8c6ea7a561
#
_entry.id   50b55469369de724d011bd8c6ea7a561
#
_cell.length_a   1.000
_cell.length_b   1.000
_cell.length_c   1.000
_cell.angle_alpha   90.00
_cell.angle_beta   90.00
_cell.angle_gamma   90.00
#
_symmetry.space_group_name_H-M   'P 1'
#
loop_
_entity.id
_entity.type
_entity.pdbx_description
1 polymer ?
#
loop_
_entity_poly.entity_id
_entity_poly.type
_entity_poly.pdbx_seq_one_letter_code
_entity_poly.pdbx_strand_id
1 'polypeptide(L)'
;VTYSLHPGAEQDIADALDFYSERAGQLVAQRFLDEFERVAKLLVAHPELGTPSTKGRRLFPLRVFPYSVVYRSLETGIRIIVVRHQHRKPNYGGARL
;
A
#
# COMPACT_ATOMS: atom_id res chain seq x y z
N VAL A 1 1.06 -10.56 15.28
CA VAL A 1 1.69 -10.05 14.07
C VAL A 1 0.65 -9.32 13.24
N THR A 2 0.85 -8.05 13.03
CA THR A 2 -0.13 -7.21 12.36
C THR A 2 0.55 -6.18 11.47
N TYR A 3 -0.23 -5.28 10.89
CA TYR A 3 0.32 -4.17 10.16
C TYR A 3 -0.21 -2.86 10.72
N SER A 4 0.60 -1.80 10.56
CA SER A 4 0.19 -0.43 10.87
C SER A 4 0.35 0.44 9.63
N LEU A 5 -0.37 1.55 9.61
CA LEU A 5 -0.37 2.47 8.48
C LEU A 5 0.24 3.81 8.90
N HIS A 6 1.21 4.28 8.13
CA HIS A 6 1.64 5.68 8.24
C HIS A 6 0.43 6.57 7.89
N PRO A 7 0.25 7.73 8.55
CA PRO A 7 -0.86 8.63 8.19
C PRO A 7 -0.92 8.99 6.72
N GLY A 8 0.24 9.12 6.06
CA GLY A 8 0.29 9.35 4.62
C GLY A 8 -0.26 8.18 3.82
N ALA A 9 -0.05 6.94 4.27
CA ALA A 9 -0.61 5.76 3.62
C ALA A 9 -2.12 5.71 3.79
N GLU A 10 -2.63 6.08 4.96
CA GLU A 10 -4.06 6.19 5.18
C GLU A 10 -4.70 7.18 4.21
N GLN A 11 -4.06 8.33 4.01
CA GLN A 11 -4.55 9.33 3.07
C GLN A 11 -4.46 8.82 1.63
N ASP A 12 -3.38 8.11 1.27
CA ASP A 12 -3.26 7.50 -0.06
C ASP A 12 -4.44 6.56 -0.35
N ILE A 13 -4.82 5.75 0.64
CA ILE A 13 -5.95 4.82 0.50
C ILE A 13 -7.27 5.59 0.38
N ALA A 14 -7.47 6.61 1.22
CA ALA A 14 -8.68 7.42 1.16
C ALA A 14 -8.83 8.10 -0.22
N ASP A 15 -7.74 8.63 -0.75
CA ASP A 15 -7.74 9.27 -2.07
C ASP A 15 -8.08 8.25 -3.18
N ALA A 16 -7.53 7.04 -3.09
CA ALA A 16 -7.83 5.99 -4.06
C ALA A 16 -9.30 5.56 -3.99
N LEU A 17 -9.83 5.40 -2.78
CA LEU A 17 -11.24 5.03 -2.59
C LEU A 17 -12.18 6.11 -3.15
N ASP A 18 -11.88 7.38 -2.91
CA ASP A 18 -12.65 8.48 -3.47
C ASP A 18 -12.61 8.47 -4.99
N PHE A 19 -11.41 8.28 -5.56
CA PHE A 19 -11.23 8.22 -7.00
C PHE A 19 -12.09 7.11 -7.64
N TYR A 20 -11.99 5.89 -7.10
CA TYR A 20 -12.75 4.77 -7.67
C TYR A 20 -14.25 4.88 -7.41
N SER A 21 -14.63 5.37 -6.24
CA SER A 21 -16.03 5.59 -5.90
C SER A 21 -16.71 6.55 -6.88
N GLU A 22 -16.02 7.65 -7.20
CA GLU A 22 -16.55 8.66 -8.13
C GLU A 22 -16.53 8.21 -9.58
N ARG A 23 -15.49 7.45 -9.99
CA ARG A 23 -15.28 7.09 -11.40
C ARG A 23 -15.87 5.76 -11.78
N ALA A 24 -15.96 4.82 -10.85
CA ALA A 24 -16.32 3.44 -11.15
C ALA A 24 -17.36 2.85 -10.19
N GLY A 25 -17.77 3.58 -9.17
CA GLY A 25 -18.80 3.17 -8.22
C GLY A 25 -18.28 2.43 -7.00
N GLN A 26 -19.17 2.22 -6.05
CA GLN A 26 -18.83 1.65 -4.74
C GLN A 26 -18.29 0.23 -4.80
N LEU A 27 -18.76 -0.59 -5.74
CA LEU A 27 -18.26 -1.96 -5.87
C LEU A 27 -16.79 -2.00 -6.22
N VAL A 28 -16.35 -1.13 -7.13
CA VAL A 28 -14.93 -1.07 -7.51
C VAL A 28 -14.10 -0.52 -6.37
N ALA A 29 -14.59 0.51 -5.68
CA ALA A 29 -13.90 1.03 -4.50
C ALA A 29 -13.73 -0.05 -3.44
N GLN A 30 -14.76 -0.85 -3.18
CA GLN A 30 -14.67 -1.95 -2.22
C GLN A 30 -13.68 -3.02 -2.67
N ARG A 31 -13.64 -3.33 -3.96
CA ARG A 31 -12.66 -4.28 -4.51
C ARG A 31 -11.22 -3.79 -4.31
N PHE A 32 -11.00 -2.48 -4.46
CA PHE A 32 -9.67 -1.92 -4.18
C PHE A 32 -9.29 -2.13 -2.72
N LEU A 33 -10.19 -1.84 -1.80
CA LEU A 33 -9.93 -2.03 -0.38
C LEU A 33 -9.67 -3.50 -0.04
N ASP A 34 -10.48 -4.41 -0.60
CA ASP A 34 -10.30 -5.85 -0.39
C ASP A 34 -8.94 -6.31 -0.90
N GLU A 35 -8.51 -5.83 -2.06
CA GLU A 35 -7.20 -6.17 -2.62
C GLU A 35 -6.07 -5.62 -1.77
N PHE A 36 -6.21 -4.38 -1.28
CA PHE A 36 -5.23 -3.81 -0.37
C PHE A 36 -5.10 -4.67 0.89
N GLU A 37 -6.22 -5.05 1.49
CA GLU A 37 -6.21 -5.86 2.71
C GLU A 37 -5.61 -7.25 2.47
N ARG A 38 -5.90 -7.85 1.32
CA ARG A 38 -5.31 -9.13 0.93
C ARG A 38 -3.77 -9.03 0.90
N VAL A 39 -3.27 -7.99 0.25
CA VAL A 39 -1.83 -7.76 0.14
C VAL A 39 -1.21 -7.48 1.51
N ALA A 40 -1.86 -6.64 2.32
CA ALA A 40 -1.36 -6.34 3.66
C ALA A 40 -1.21 -7.61 4.51
N LYS A 41 -2.21 -8.48 4.50
CA LYS A 41 -2.16 -9.77 5.22
C LYS A 41 -1.08 -10.69 4.67
N LEU A 42 -0.93 -10.73 3.36
CA LEU A 42 0.10 -11.52 2.71
C LEU A 42 1.50 -11.07 3.16
N LEU A 43 1.73 -9.76 3.20
CA LEU A 43 3.03 -9.20 3.59
C LEU A 43 3.31 -9.36 5.08
N VAL A 44 2.28 -9.38 5.91
CA VAL A 44 2.45 -9.71 7.33
C VAL A 44 2.96 -11.15 7.48
N ALA A 45 2.39 -12.07 6.70
CA ALA A 45 2.82 -13.48 6.74
C ALA A 45 4.19 -13.70 6.09
N HIS A 46 4.53 -12.90 5.08
CA HIS A 46 5.75 -13.06 4.29
C HIS A 46 6.39 -11.69 4.04
N PRO A 47 7.05 -11.10 5.06
CA PRO A 47 7.57 -9.72 4.93
C PRO A 47 8.64 -9.52 3.86
N GLU A 48 9.31 -10.59 3.44
CA GLU A 48 10.37 -10.53 2.43
C GLU A 48 9.86 -10.65 0.99
N LEU A 49 8.56 -10.77 0.77
CA LEU A 49 8.01 -10.90 -0.59
C LEU A 49 8.23 -9.68 -1.46
N GLY A 50 8.18 -8.48 -0.87
CA GLY A 50 8.37 -7.26 -1.63
C GLY A 50 9.78 -7.11 -2.15
N THR A 51 9.93 -6.42 -3.28
CA THR A 51 11.22 -6.10 -3.86
C THR A 51 11.93 -5.06 -3.00
N PRO A 52 13.20 -5.29 -2.62
CA PRO A 52 13.94 -4.28 -1.85
C PRO A 52 14.00 -2.94 -2.56
N SER A 53 13.85 -1.87 -1.78
CA SER A 53 13.87 -0.50 -2.26
C SER A 53 14.79 0.32 -1.35
N THR A 54 14.78 1.63 -1.52
CA THR A 54 15.62 2.52 -0.72
C THR A 54 15.16 2.59 0.74
N LYS A 55 16.05 3.01 1.63
CA LYS A 55 15.76 3.27 3.05
C LYS A 55 15.23 2.04 3.81
N GLY A 56 15.67 0.85 3.42
CA GLY A 56 15.23 -0.38 4.09
C GLY A 56 13.78 -0.76 3.83
N ARG A 57 13.16 -0.16 2.82
CA ARG A 57 11.78 -0.44 2.45
C ARG A 57 11.71 -1.53 1.38
N ARG A 58 10.51 -2.08 1.21
CA ARG A 58 10.19 -3.01 0.13
C ARG A 58 8.93 -2.53 -0.58
N LEU A 59 8.77 -2.95 -1.82
CA LEU A 59 7.66 -2.55 -2.67
C LEU A 59 6.96 -3.80 -3.20
N PHE A 60 5.62 -3.81 -3.15
CA PHE A 60 4.82 -4.93 -3.64
C PHE A 60 3.58 -4.42 -4.37
N PRO A 61 3.32 -4.86 -5.61
CA PRO A 61 2.20 -4.35 -6.40
C PRO A 61 0.87 -5.00 -6.00
N LEU A 62 -0.22 -4.24 -6.14
CA LEU A 62 -1.57 -4.81 -6.09
C LEU A 62 -1.87 -5.50 -7.42
N ARG A 63 -2.84 -6.43 -7.41
CA ARG A 63 -3.39 -7.03 -8.63
C ARG A 63 -4.51 -6.15 -9.14
N VAL A 64 -4.64 -6.05 -10.47
CA VAL A 64 -5.72 -5.33 -11.17
C VAL A 64 -5.61 -3.81 -11.04
N PHE A 65 -5.29 -3.31 -9.86
CA PHE A 65 -5.20 -1.87 -9.60
C PHE A 65 -3.77 -1.41 -9.78
N PRO A 66 -3.54 -0.27 -10.45
CA PRO A 66 -2.19 0.22 -10.75
C PRO A 66 -1.54 0.92 -9.55
N TYR A 67 -1.50 0.24 -8.43
CA TYR A 67 -0.92 0.75 -7.18
C TYR A 67 0.09 -0.23 -6.63
N SER A 68 1.04 0.28 -5.86
CA SER A 68 2.00 -0.53 -5.12
C SER A 68 2.03 -0.10 -3.67
N VAL A 69 2.29 -1.07 -2.80
CA VAL A 69 2.46 -0.83 -1.36
C VAL A 69 3.95 -0.74 -1.08
N VAL A 70 4.37 0.33 -0.40
CA VAL A 70 5.74 0.48 0.10
C VAL A 70 5.70 0.28 1.61
N TYR A 71 6.49 -0.63 2.11
CA TYR A 71 6.45 -1.02 3.52
C TYR A 71 7.84 -1.37 4.04
N ARG A 72 7.97 -1.48 5.34
CA ARG A 72 9.17 -2.05 5.96
C ARG A 72 8.79 -3.03 7.06
N SER A 73 9.68 -3.99 7.31
CA SER A 73 9.49 -4.97 8.37
C SER A 73 9.74 -4.36 9.75
N LEU A 74 8.96 -4.81 10.70
CA LEU A 74 9.14 -4.52 12.12
C LEU A 74 9.22 -5.87 12.85
N GLU A 75 9.65 -5.87 14.11
CA GLU A 75 9.66 -7.09 14.91
C GLU A 75 8.25 -7.68 15.07
N THR A 76 7.24 -6.83 15.15
CA THR A 76 5.87 -7.23 15.43
C THR A 76 4.99 -7.27 14.19
N GLY A 77 5.55 -7.09 13.00
CA GLY A 77 4.77 -7.08 11.77
C GLY A 77 5.38 -6.20 10.71
N ILE A 78 4.56 -5.43 10.03
CA ILE A 78 5.04 -4.48 9.01
C ILE A 78 4.40 -3.12 9.23
N ARG A 79 5.08 -2.09 8.73
CA ARG A 79 4.51 -0.74 8.66
C ARG A 79 4.39 -0.34 7.20
N ILE A 80 3.17 -0.06 6.78
CA ILE A 80 2.89 0.40 5.42
C ILE A 80 3.05 1.91 5.39
N ILE A 81 3.95 2.40 4.54
CA ILE A 81 4.39 3.79 4.51
C ILE A 81 3.76 4.56 3.37
N VAL A 82 3.60 3.92 2.21
CA VAL A 82 3.05 4.54 1.02
C VAL A 82 2.15 3.55 0.29
N VAL A 83 1.03 4.04 -0.24
CA VAL A 83 0.24 3.30 -1.23
C VAL A 83 0.26 4.17 -2.48
N ARG A 84 1.06 3.78 -3.46
CA ARG A 84 1.47 4.64 -4.56
C ARG A 84 0.89 4.19 -5.89
N HIS A 85 0.22 5.12 -6.59
CA HIS A 85 -0.19 4.88 -7.98
C HIS A 85 1.08 4.80 -8.86
N GLN A 86 1.04 3.93 -9.89
CA GLN A 86 2.19 3.72 -10.78
C GLN A 86 2.70 5.00 -11.46
N HIS A 87 1.82 5.98 -11.68
CA HIS A 87 2.19 7.24 -12.32
C HIS A 87 2.74 8.30 -11.37
N ARG A 88 2.78 8.02 -10.06
CA ARG A 88 3.47 8.90 -9.12
C ARG A 88 4.97 8.78 -9.31
N LYS A 89 5.70 9.85 -8.98
CA LYS A 89 7.16 9.82 -9.01
C LYS A 89 7.70 8.72 -8.11
N PRO A 90 8.80 8.05 -8.50
CA PRO A 90 9.35 6.96 -7.69
C PRO A 90 9.68 7.33 -6.25
N ASN A 91 10.01 8.60 -5.97
CA ASN A 91 10.31 9.06 -4.62
C ASN A 91 9.10 9.57 -3.84
N TYR A 92 7.88 9.43 -4.37
CA TYR A 92 6.68 9.83 -3.65
C TYR A 92 6.62 9.13 -2.29
N GLY A 93 6.43 9.91 -1.24
CA GLY A 93 6.42 9.37 0.13
C GLY A 93 7.81 9.05 0.68
N GLY A 94 8.89 9.37 -0.04
CA GLY A 94 10.25 9.04 0.39
C GLY A 94 10.66 9.67 1.72
N ALA A 95 10.10 10.83 2.06
CA ALA A 95 10.39 11.51 3.32
C ALA A 95 9.58 11.00 4.51
N ARG A 96 8.63 10.11 4.30
CA ARG A 96 7.80 9.55 5.38
C ARG A 96 8.65 8.64 6.27
N LEU A 97 8.43 8.75 7.55
CA LEU A 97 9.11 7.91 8.53
C LEU A 97 8.26 6.73 8.95
#